data_b9f3d2800adc0a305243328494f7b058
#
_entry.id   b9f3d2800adc0a305243328494f7b058
#
_cell.length_a   1.000
_cell.length_b   1.000
_cell.length_c   1.000
_cell.angle_alpha   90.00
_cell.angle_beta   90.00
_cell.angle_gamma   90.00
#
_symmetry.space_group_name_H-M   'P 1'
#
loop_
_entity.id
_entity.type
_entity.pdbx_description
1 polymer ?
#
loop_
_entity_poly.entity_id
_entity_poly.type
_entity_poly.pdbx_seq_one_letter_code
_entity_poly.pdbx_strand_id
1 'polypeptide(L)'
;MAEENGLVQIYYGDGKGKTTAAFGLAFRCAGWGRRVVIAQFLKSSPCGELTAAERFPTLTVLRSKGIHKFTFQMNDEEKAVVAENCRTLLRQAAELARAEDARLLVLDEVIDALRGFLPQEELCAFLDERP
;
A
#
# COMPACT_ATOMS: atom_id res chain seq x y z
N MET A 1 18.13 -19.74 -16.43
CA MET A 1 17.47 -18.44 -16.75
C MET A 1 17.60 -17.54 -15.55
N ALA A 2 17.96 -16.30 -15.76
CA ALA A 2 17.95 -15.31 -14.68
C ALA A 2 16.49 -15.10 -14.25
N GLU A 3 16.25 -15.13 -12.95
CA GLU A 3 14.95 -14.74 -12.43
C GLU A 3 14.78 -13.23 -12.66
N GLU A 4 13.69 -12.86 -13.30
CA GLU A 4 13.36 -11.45 -13.47
C GLU A 4 12.64 -10.97 -12.22
N ASN A 5 13.16 -9.93 -11.61
CA ASN A 5 12.47 -9.26 -10.51
C ASN A 5 11.23 -8.54 -11.05
N GLY A 6 10.20 -8.47 -10.22
CA GLY A 6 8.99 -7.74 -10.56
C GLY A 6 9.27 -6.26 -10.82
N LEU A 7 8.45 -5.65 -11.68
CA LEU A 7 8.55 -4.24 -12.02
C LEU A 7 8.09 -3.38 -10.84
N VAL A 8 8.72 -2.23 -10.69
CA VAL A 8 8.31 -1.19 -9.75
C VAL A 8 7.84 0.01 -10.54
N GLN A 9 6.61 0.46 -10.26
CA GLN A 9 6.03 1.66 -10.84
C GLN A 9 5.71 2.64 -9.72
N ILE A 10 6.07 3.90 -9.91
CA ILE A 10 5.86 4.96 -8.91
C ILE A 10 4.95 6.01 -9.51
N TYR A 11 3.80 6.24 -8.85
CA TYR A 11 2.86 7.29 -9.18
C TYR A 11 2.90 8.33 -8.06
N TYR A 12 3.43 9.51 -8.35
CA TYR A 12 3.63 10.54 -7.35
C TYR A 12 3.34 11.93 -7.92
N GLY A 13 3.22 12.90 -7.03
CA GLY A 13 2.98 14.29 -7.39
C GLY A 13 1.75 14.84 -6.68
N ASP A 14 1.45 16.11 -6.92
CA ASP A 14 0.35 16.82 -6.26
C ASP A 14 -0.99 16.67 -7.01
N GLY A 15 -0.99 16.06 -8.18
CA GLY A 15 -2.18 15.89 -8.98
C GLY A 15 -3.15 14.86 -8.43
N LYS A 16 -4.38 14.92 -8.95
CA LYS A 16 -5.43 13.94 -8.64
C LYS A 16 -5.28 12.71 -9.51
N GLY A 17 -5.83 11.59 -9.04
CA GLY A 17 -5.94 10.36 -9.83
C GLY A 17 -4.91 9.28 -9.52
N LYS A 18 -4.00 9.50 -8.58
CA LYS A 18 -2.99 8.48 -8.23
C LYS A 18 -3.63 7.22 -7.67
N THR A 19 -4.50 7.35 -6.67
CA THR A 19 -5.25 6.24 -6.08
C THR A 19 -6.16 5.59 -7.11
N THR A 20 -6.86 6.37 -7.91
CA THR A 20 -7.73 5.87 -8.99
C THR A 20 -6.93 5.06 -10.00
N ALA A 21 -5.76 5.52 -10.41
CA ALA A 21 -4.91 4.79 -11.34
C ALA A 21 -4.42 3.47 -10.74
N ALA A 22 -4.00 3.48 -9.48
CA ALA A 22 -3.54 2.27 -8.78
C ALA A 22 -4.66 1.25 -8.63
N PHE A 23 -5.86 1.67 -8.21
CA PHE A 23 -7.02 0.78 -8.12
C PHE A 23 -7.48 0.28 -9.49
N GLY A 24 -7.41 1.12 -10.51
CA GLY A 24 -7.71 0.70 -11.89
C GLY A 24 -6.82 -0.44 -12.35
N LEU A 25 -5.53 -0.33 -12.09
CA LEU A 25 -4.56 -1.40 -12.37
C LEU A 25 -4.88 -2.66 -11.57
N ALA A 26 -5.23 -2.50 -10.29
CA ALA A 26 -5.61 -3.60 -9.42
C ALA A 26 -6.87 -4.32 -9.92
N PHE A 27 -7.90 -3.60 -10.31
CA PHE A 27 -9.14 -4.16 -10.85
C PHE A 27 -8.90 -4.92 -12.14
N ARG A 28 -8.06 -4.37 -13.02
CA ARG A 28 -7.68 -5.06 -14.26
C ARG A 28 -6.98 -6.38 -13.97
N CYS A 29 -6.05 -6.38 -13.04
CA CYS A 29 -5.32 -7.57 -12.64
C CYS A 29 -6.26 -8.61 -11.99
N ALA A 30 -7.11 -8.18 -11.06
CA ALA A 30 -8.09 -9.04 -10.40
C ALA A 30 -9.13 -9.57 -11.38
N GLY A 31 -9.52 -8.79 -12.38
CA GLY A 31 -10.44 -9.23 -13.44
C GLY A 31 -9.90 -10.39 -14.25
N TRP A 32 -8.58 -10.54 -14.35
CA TRP A 32 -7.93 -11.68 -14.97
C TRP A 32 -7.79 -12.88 -14.02
N GLY A 33 -8.40 -12.82 -12.84
CA GLY A 33 -8.32 -13.89 -11.84
C GLY A 33 -7.00 -13.94 -11.08
N ARG A 34 -6.19 -12.89 -11.13
CA ARG A 34 -4.90 -12.81 -10.46
C ARG A 34 -5.04 -12.27 -9.04
N ARG A 35 -4.20 -12.74 -8.13
CA ARG A 35 -4.16 -12.24 -6.76
C ARG A 35 -3.57 -10.84 -6.71
N VAL A 36 -4.23 -9.95 -5.98
CA VAL A 36 -3.82 -8.55 -5.79
C VAL A 36 -3.91 -8.21 -4.31
N VAL A 37 -2.86 -7.59 -3.80
CA VAL A 37 -2.85 -7.03 -2.44
C VAL A 37 -2.68 -5.51 -2.56
N ILE A 38 -3.53 -4.77 -1.90
CA ILE A 38 -3.45 -3.32 -1.79
C ILE A 38 -3.24 -2.96 -0.33
N ALA A 39 -2.19 -2.22 -0.03
CA ALA A 39 -1.96 -1.64 1.28
C ALA A 39 -2.16 -0.14 1.20
N GLN A 40 -3.10 0.40 1.96
CA GLN A 40 -3.36 1.84 2.03
C GLN A 40 -2.76 2.43 3.30
N PHE A 41 -1.75 3.25 3.12
CA PHE A 41 -1.10 3.98 4.21
C PHE A 41 -1.88 5.26 4.52
N LEU A 42 -1.92 5.66 5.77
CA LEU A 42 -2.45 6.94 6.23
C LEU A 42 -3.94 7.20 5.93
N LYS A 43 -4.66 6.21 5.42
CA LYS A 43 -6.09 6.30 5.12
C LYS A 43 -6.88 5.36 5.99
N SER A 44 -7.96 5.86 6.57
CA SER A 44 -8.91 5.08 7.37
C SER A 44 -10.37 5.39 7.04
N SER A 45 -10.62 6.39 6.19
CA SER A 45 -11.97 6.76 5.77
C SER A 45 -12.52 5.78 4.75
N PRO A 46 -13.83 5.46 4.80
CA PRO A 46 -14.47 4.67 3.75
C PRO A 46 -14.39 5.39 2.40
N CYS A 47 -14.25 4.63 1.33
CA CYS A 47 -14.30 5.16 -0.03
C CYS A 47 -14.94 4.16 -0.98
N GLY A 48 -15.43 4.64 -2.12
CA GLY A 48 -16.12 3.79 -3.10
C GLY A 48 -15.25 2.68 -3.65
N GLU A 49 -13.96 2.92 -3.79
CA GLU A 49 -12.99 1.93 -4.27
C GLU A 49 -12.90 0.72 -3.34
N LEU A 50 -13.02 0.92 -2.01
CA LEU A 50 -13.02 -0.19 -1.05
C LEU A 50 -14.27 -1.05 -1.18
N THR A 51 -15.43 -0.42 -1.35
CA THR A 51 -16.68 -1.13 -1.55
C THR A 51 -16.63 -1.95 -2.85
N ALA A 52 -16.10 -1.37 -3.91
CA ALA A 52 -15.92 -2.07 -5.18
C ALA A 52 -14.93 -3.23 -5.05
N ALA A 53 -13.83 -3.03 -4.30
CA ALA A 53 -12.81 -4.05 -4.09
C ALA A 53 -13.37 -5.31 -3.41
N GLU A 54 -14.35 -5.18 -2.52
CA GLU A 54 -14.99 -6.30 -1.84
C GLU A 54 -15.65 -7.28 -2.80
N ARG A 55 -15.97 -6.85 -4.01
CA ARG A 55 -16.60 -7.69 -5.04
C ARG A 55 -15.61 -8.56 -5.80
N PHE A 56 -14.31 -8.37 -5.59
CA PHE A 56 -13.27 -9.15 -6.25
C PHE A 56 -12.68 -10.16 -5.27
N PRO A 57 -12.94 -11.46 -5.44
CA PRO A 57 -12.47 -12.47 -4.47
C PRO A 57 -10.94 -12.61 -4.45
N THR A 58 -10.25 -12.16 -5.49
CA THR A 58 -8.79 -12.25 -5.59
C THR A 58 -8.08 -10.97 -5.11
N LEU A 59 -8.84 -9.97 -4.64
CA LEU A 59 -8.28 -8.70 -4.22
C LEU A 59 -8.45 -8.53 -2.72
N THR A 60 -7.35 -8.25 -2.03
CA THR A 60 -7.34 -7.99 -0.59
C THR A 60 -6.82 -6.58 -0.34
N VAL A 61 -7.53 -5.81 0.48
CA VAL A 61 -7.11 -4.48 0.90
C VAL A 61 -6.73 -4.51 2.38
N LEU A 62 -5.51 -4.09 2.66
CA LEU A 62 -5.00 -3.89 4.02
C LEU A 62 -4.93 -2.39 4.28
N ARG A 63 -5.29 -1.98 5.48
CA ARG A 63 -5.22 -0.56 5.87
C ARG A 63 -4.50 -0.42 7.21
N SER A 64 -3.74 0.65 7.36
CA SER A 64 -3.20 0.99 8.67
C SER A 64 -4.34 1.50 9.57
N LYS A 65 -4.25 1.16 10.85
CA LYS A 65 -5.08 1.81 11.86
C LYS A 65 -4.59 3.25 11.98
N GLY A 66 -5.40 4.19 11.53
CA GLY A 66 -5.00 5.60 11.49
C GLY A 66 -5.48 6.37 12.71
N ILE A 67 -4.71 7.37 13.07
CA ILE A 67 -5.17 8.48 13.89
C ILE A 67 -5.80 9.47 12.91
N HIS A 68 -7.07 9.83 13.11
CA HIS A 68 -7.81 10.74 12.23
C HIS A 68 -7.43 12.20 12.47
N LYS A 69 -6.13 12.52 12.33
CA LYS A 69 -5.60 13.87 12.48
C LYS A 69 -4.64 14.19 11.35
N PHE A 70 -4.59 15.45 10.95
CA PHE A 70 -3.52 15.92 10.09
C PHE A 70 -2.18 15.88 10.84
N THR A 71 -1.08 15.68 10.13
CA THR A 71 0.25 15.55 10.71
C THR A 71 0.59 16.72 11.64
N PHE A 72 0.22 17.94 11.26
CA PHE A 72 0.49 19.13 12.09
C PHE A 72 -0.33 19.17 13.40
N GLN A 73 -1.36 18.33 13.53
CA GLN A 73 -2.17 18.21 14.74
C GLN A 73 -1.70 17.09 15.67
N MET A 74 -0.74 16.28 15.22
CA MET A 74 -0.24 15.15 15.97
C MET A 74 0.90 15.57 16.91
N ASN A 75 0.88 15.04 18.14
CA ASN A 75 2.03 15.11 19.04
C ASN A 75 3.05 14.02 18.67
N ASP A 76 4.20 14.01 19.34
CA ASP A 76 5.27 13.06 19.05
C ASP A 76 4.86 11.61 19.32
N GLU A 77 4.06 11.35 20.35
CA GLU A 77 3.57 10.02 20.66
C GLU A 77 2.62 9.50 19.59
N GLU A 78 1.73 10.35 19.10
CA GLU A 78 0.81 10.01 18.01
C GLU A 78 1.56 9.74 16.72
N LYS A 79 2.58 10.53 16.40
CA LYS A 79 3.43 10.29 15.22
C LYS A 79 4.19 8.97 15.32
N ALA A 80 4.67 8.61 16.50
CA ALA A 80 5.35 7.33 16.74
C ALA A 80 4.40 6.15 16.52
N VAL A 81 3.15 6.25 16.95
CA VAL A 81 2.13 5.22 16.73
C VAL A 81 1.84 5.06 15.24
N VAL A 82 1.69 6.16 14.51
CA VAL A 82 1.46 6.12 13.06
C VAL A 82 2.66 5.50 12.34
N ALA A 83 3.88 5.85 12.74
CA ALA A 83 5.09 5.27 12.16
C ALA A 83 5.14 3.75 12.35
N GLU A 84 4.82 3.26 13.54
CA GLU A 84 4.77 1.82 13.81
C GLU A 84 3.66 1.13 13.02
N ASN A 85 2.50 1.78 12.89
CA ASN A 85 1.40 1.26 12.06
C ASN A 85 1.82 1.14 10.59
N CYS A 86 2.58 2.09 10.06
CA CYS A 86 3.11 2.04 8.70
C CYS A 86 4.07 0.87 8.51
N ARG A 87 4.98 0.64 9.46
CA ARG A 87 5.91 -0.50 9.42
C ARG A 87 5.17 -1.83 9.47
N THR A 88 4.19 -1.93 10.36
CA THR A 88 3.36 -3.14 10.49
C THR A 88 2.61 -3.42 9.20
N LEU A 89 2.01 -2.40 8.60
CA LEU A 89 1.28 -2.55 7.34
C LEU A 89 2.20 -3.01 6.21
N LEU A 90 3.39 -2.42 6.09
CA LEU A 90 4.36 -2.81 5.07
C LEU A 90 4.75 -4.28 5.21
N ARG A 91 5.02 -4.72 6.44
CA ARG A 91 5.36 -6.11 6.76
C ARG A 91 4.22 -7.06 6.43
N GLN A 92 3.00 -6.72 6.86
CA GLN A 92 1.81 -7.53 6.58
C GLN A 92 1.55 -7.65 5.08
N ALA A 93 1.71 -6.56 4.34
CA ALA A 93 1.55 -6.55 2.89
C ALA A 93 2.56 -7.48 2.20
N ALA A 94 3.81 -7.42 2.64
CA ALA A 94 4.87 -8.29 2.12
C ALA A 94 4.59 -9.77 2.38
N GLU A 95 4.21 -10.10 3.61
CA GLU A 95 3.91 -11.47 4.01
C GLU A 95 2.72 -12.03 3.24
N LEU A 96 1.65 -11.26 3.14
CA LEU A 96 0.45 -11.69 2.44
C LEU A 96 0.70 -11.85 0.93
N ALA A 97 1.41 -10.91 0.32
CA ALA A 97 1.73 -10.97 -1.10
C ALA A 97 2.56 -12.22 -1.43
N ARG A 98 3.50 -12.59 -0.57
CA ARG A 98 4.30 -13.80 -0.73
C ARG A 98 3.48 -15.06 -0.50
N ALA A 99 2.69 -15.08 0.57
CA ALA A 99 1.88 -16.25 0.93
C ALA A 99 0.84 -16.60 -0.14
N GLU A 100 0.27 -15.59 -0.79
CA GLU A 100 -0.74 -15.77 -1.83
C GLU A 100 -0.18 -15.73 -3.26
N ASP A 101 1.12 -15.54 -3.41
CA ASP A 101 1.77 -15.39 -4.71
C ASP A 101 1.10 -14.28 -5.53
N ALA A 102 0.97 -13.11 -4.92
CA ALA A 102 0.28 -11.98 -5.53
C ALA A 102 0.99 -11.49 -6.79
N ARG A 103 0.22 -11.28 -7.84
CA ARG A 103 0.74 -10.75 -9.11
C ARG A 103 1.00 -9.26 -9.04
N LEU A 104 0.26 -8.55 -8.20
CA LEU A 104 0.36 -7.12 -8.03
C LEU A 104 0.26 -6.77 -6.54
N LEU A 105 1.17 -5.96 -6.08
CA LEU A 105 1.12 -5.33 -4.76
C LEU A 105 1.10 -3.83 -4.95
N VAL A 106 0.07 -3.18 -4.42
CA VAL A 106 -0.09 -1.72 -4.46
C VAL A 106 0.17 -1.16 -3.07
N LEU A 107 1.04 -0.17 -2.99
CA LEU A 107 1.31 0.59 -1.77
C LEU A 107 0.76 2.01 -1.96
N ASP A 108 -0.51 2.20 -1.63
CA ASP A 108 -1.19 3.48 -1.81
C ASP A 108 -0.82 4.45 -0.68
N GLU A 109 -0.48 5.68 -1.03
CA GLU A 109 -0.03 6.74 -0.09
C GLU A 109 1.32 6.46 0.57
N VAL A 110 2.09 5.48 0.10
CA VAL A 110 3.38 5.14 0.71
C VAL A 110 4.40 6.28 0.60
N ILE A 111 4.35 7.07 -0.46
CA ILE A 111 5.24 8.22 -0.63
C ILE A 111 4.96 9.28 0.44
N ASP A 112 3.71 9.51 0.77
CA ASP A 112 3.34 10.40 1.86
C ASP A 112 3.78 9.84 3.22
N ALA A 113 3.74 8.53 3.40
CA ALA A 113 4.23 7.87 4.60
C ALA A 113 5.74 8.05 4.81
N LEU A 114 6.52 8.23 3.74
CA LEU A 114 7.96 8.53 3.83
C LEU A 114 8.23 9.90 4.43
N ARG A 115 7.23 10.78 4.48
CA ARG A 115 7.35 12.13 5.02
C ARG A 115 7.12 12.13 6.53
N GLY A 116 8.01 11.51 7.29
CA GLY A 116 8.02 11.55 8.74
C GLY A 116 7.56 10.30 9.48
N PHE A 117 7.13 9.26 8.80
CA PHE A 117 6.63 8.04 9.42
C PHE A 117 7.46 6.81 9.06
N LEU A 118 7.61 6.53 7.77
CA LEU A 118 8.30 5.34 7.30
C LEU A 118 9.71 5.72 6.81
N PRO A 119 10.79 5.13 7.36
CA PRO A 119 12.12 5.39 6.83
C PRO A 119 12.27 4.91 5.39
N GLN A 120 12.88 5.73 4.56
CA GLN A 120 13.11 5.40 3.15
C GLN A 120 13.89 4.11 2.99
N GLU A 121 14.86 3.85 3.87
CA GLU A 121 15.68 2.65 3.84
C GLU A 121 14.85 1.37 3.99
N GLU A 122 13.79 1.41 4.79
CA GLU A 122 12.89 0.26 4.97
C GLU A 122 12.10 -0.03 3.71
N LEU A 123 11.63 1.01 3.03
CA LEU A 123 10.93 0.84 1.75
C LEU A 123 11.88 0.33 0.67
N CYS A 124 13.09 0.87 0.59
CA CYS A 124 14.09 0.41 -0.38
C CYS A 124 14.46 -1.06 -0.15
N ALA A 125 14.69 -1.46 1.10
CA ALA A 125 14.96 -2.86 1.43
C ALA A 125 13.79 -3.77 1.02
N PHE A 126 12.56 -3.33 1.27
CA PHE A 126 11.36 -4.05 0.86
C PHE A 126 11.33 -4.26 -0.67
N LEU A 127 11.61 -3.20 -1.44
CA LEU A 127 11.62 -3.27 -2.90
C LEU A 127 12.74 -4.16 -3.44
N ASP A 128 13.91 -4.11 -2.80
CA ASP A 128 15.07 -4.93 -3.20
C ASP A 128 14.82 -6.42 -2.97
N GLU A 129 14.03 -6.78 -1.99
CA GLU A 129 13.69 -8.16 -1.63
C GLU A 129 12.48 -8.70 -2.40
N ARG A 130 11.86 -7.92 -3.26
CA ARG A 130 10.67 -8.34 -3.99
C ARG A 130 10.97 -9.52 -4.92
N PRO A 131 9.99 -10.43 -5.08
CA PRO A 131 10.12 -11.52 -6.05
C PRO A 131 10.18 -11.05 -7.51
#